data_af87fd534b2ca2ae9407f97b032ea833
#
_entry.id   af87fd534b2ca2ae9407f97b032ea833
#
_cell.length_a   1.000
_cell.length_b   1.000
_cell.length_c   1.000
_cell.angle_alpha   90.00
_cell.angle_beta   90.00
_cell.angle_gamma   90.00
#
_symmetry.space_group_name_H-M   'P 1'
#
loop_
_entity.id
_entity.type
_entity.pdbx_description
1 polymer ?
#
loop_
_entity_poly.entity_id
_entity_poly.type
_entity_poly.pdbx_seq_one_letter_code
_entity_poly.pdbx_strand_id
1 'polypeptide(L)'
;YVARLVRGIDPSAPSPAWMQDRLTAAGMRPISLAVDVTNYVMLESGQPLHAYDAAKLQGPIRVRLATEGEEITTLDGICRTLSTDDLLITDDSGPIGIAGVMGGETTEVSAETTAIVLEAAAFTPASVSHTFRRHGLPSEASKRFERTVDPGLAYAAARRAAELLVEHGGGQVRGDVTVVGQAPAQARIDLRAGLICAILGTEVELEEILRVLEAGGCRVTALGDSLTVEVPTWRPDLR
;
A
#
# COMPACT_ATOMS: atom_id res chain seq x y z
N TYR A 1 -7.56 -4.89 1.86
CA TYR A 1 -7.78 -4.37 0.51
C TYR A 1 -8.85 -3.29 0.53
N VAL A 2 -8.55 -2.13 -0.04
CA VAL A 2 -9.46 -0.99 -0.17
C VAL A 2 -9.57 -0.64 -1.63
N ALA A 3 -10.81 -0.50 -2.13
CA ALA A 3 -11.09 -0.01 -3.49
C ALA A 3 -11.98 1.22 -3.44
N ARG A 4 -11.66 2.23 -4.27
CA ARG A 4 -12.41 3.47 -4.36
C ARG A 4 -12.57 3.94 -5.80
N LEU A 5 -13.82 4.20 -6.20
CA LEU A 5 -14.15 4.63 -7.56
C LEU A 5 -14.19 6.16 -7.65
N VAL A 6 -13.45 6.71 -8.61
CA VAL A 6 -13.51 8.13 -9.02
C VAL A 6 -13.92 8.18 -10.49
N ARG A 7 -14.93 8.97 -10.84
CA ARG A 7 -15.47 9.11 -12.20
C ARG A 7 -15.44 10.56 -12.66
N GLY A 8 -15.43 10.75 -13.99
CA GLY A 8 -15.45 12.07 -14.61
C GLY A 8 -14.12 12.81 -14.47
N ILE A 9 -13.02 12.06 -14.43
CA ILE A 9 -11.67 12.63 -14.44
C ILE A 9 -11.38 13.09 -15.85
N ASP A 10 -10.85 14.29 -15.99
CA ASP A 10 -10.28 14.77 -17.23
C ASP A 10 -8.93 14.06 -17.48
N PRO A 11 -8.82 13.17 -18.47
CA PRO A 11 -7.60 12.42 -18.73
C PRO A 11 -6.46 13.32 -19.27
N SER A 12 -6.79 14.52 -19.74
CA SER A 12 -5.81 15.51 -20.22
C SER A 12 -5.32 16.47 -19.13
N ALA A 13 -5.91 16.41 -17.93
CA ALA A 13 -5.51 17.26 -16.81
C ALA A 13 -4.05 16.99 -16.42
N PRO A 14 -3.19 18.02 -16.41
CA PRO A 14 -1.79 17.84 -16.02
C PRO A 14 -1.67 17.65 -14.52
N SER A 15 -0.68 16.90 -14.10
CA SER A 15 -0.26 16.90 -12.71
C SER A 15 0.22 18.29 -12.30
N PRO A 16 -0.14 18.80 -11.12
CA PRO A 16 0.30 20.11 -10.66
C PRO A 16 1.84 20.18 -10.55
N ALA A 17 2.42 21.33 -10.84
CA ALA A 17 3.88 21.50 -10.88
C ALA A 17 4.56 21.05 -9.57
N TRP A 18 4.00 21.41 -8.43
CA TRP A 18 4.54 21.00 -7.12
C TRP A 18 4.61 19.47 -6.95
N MET A 19 3.66 18.71 -7.53
CA MET A 19 3.65 17.25 -7.49
C MET A 19 4.72 16.68 -8.42
N GLN A 20 4.83 17.20 -9.64
CA GLN A 20 5.87 16.82 -10.59
C GLN A 20 7.27 17.07 -10.04
N ASP A 21 7.49 18.22 -9.39
CA ASP A 21 8.78 18.57 -8.77
C ASP A 21 9.15 17.57 -7.66
N ARG A 22 8.20 17.20 -6.80
CA ARG A 22 8.41 16.23 -5.71
C ARG A 22 8.70 14.83 -6.23
N LEU A 23 7.94 14.37 -7.23
CA LEU A 23 8.19 13.09 -7.88
C LEU A 23 9.58 13.05 -8.51
N THR A 24 9.95 14.10 -9.24
CA THR A 24 11.27 14.23 -9.89
C THR A 24 12.39 14.24 -8.85
N ALA A 25 12.23 14.98 -7.75
CA ALA A 25 13.19 15.02 -6.66
C ALA A 25 13.37 13.65 -5.97
N ALA A 26 12.32 12.81 -5.98
CA ALA A 26 12.37 11.42 -5.50
C ALA A 26 12.86 10.41 -6.55
N GLY A 27 13.29 10.87 -7.74
CA GLY A 27 13.78 10.01 -8.82
C GLY A 27 12.69 9.35 -9.67
N MET A 28 11.44 9.81 -9.53
CA MET A 28 10.29 9.32 -10.32
C MET A 28 9.99 10.27 -11.47
N ARG A 29 9.72 9.73 -12.67
CA ARG A 29 9.28 10.52 -13.82
C ARG A 29 7.78 10.72 -13.76
N PRO A 30 7.27 11.97 -13.81
CA PRO A 30 5.85 12.24 -14.02
C PRO A 30 5.34 11.63 -15.34
N ILE A 31 4.13 11.06 -15.32
CA ILE A 31 3.56 10.34 -16.47
C ILE A 31 2.17 10.91 -16.81
N SER A 32 1.23 10.80 -15.90
CA SER A 32 -0.14 11.31 -16.02
C SER A 32 -0.70 11.58 -14.63
N LEU A 33 -1.73 12.41 -14.52
CA LEU A 33 -2.32 12.76 -13.23
C LEU A 33 -2.68 11.51 -12.40
N ALA A 34 -3.27 10.49 -13.02
CA ALA A 34 -3.67 9.27 -12.33
C ALA A 34 -2.47 8.51 -11.73
N VAL A 35 -1.42 8.32 -12.51
CA VAL A 35 -0.19 7.63 -12.08
C VAL A 35 0.58 8.48 -11.08
N ASP A 36 0.68 9.77 -11.32
CA ASP A 36 1.44 10.69 -10.49
C ASP A 36 0.81 10.84 -9.11
N VAL A 37 -0.53 10.87 -9.01
CA VAL A 37 -1.24 10.87 -7.73
C VAL A 37 -0.97 9.60 -6.94
N THR A 38 -1.01 8.41 -7.55
CA THR A 38 -0.71 7.16 -6.85
C THR A 38 0.74 7.12 -6.36
N ASN A 39 1.69 7.55 -7.20
CA ASN A 39 3.11 7.64 -6.84
C ASN A 39 3.35 8.69 -5.74
N TYR A 40 2.70 9.86 -5.84
CA TYR A 40 2.84 10.91 -4.85
C TYR A 40 2.32 10.47 -3.47
N VAL A 41 1.13 9.88 -3.40
CA VAL A 41 0.56 9.38 -2.14
C VAL A 41 1.40 8.25 -1.55
N MET A 42 1.99 7.40 -2.39
CA MET A 42 2.96 6.40 -1.92
C MET A 42 4.19 7.06 -1.29
N LEU A 43 4.73 8.13 -1.85
CA LEU A 43 5.86 8.87 -1.25
C LEU A 43 5.45 9.61 0.03
N GLU A 44 4.25 10.23 0.03
CA GLU A 44 3.72 10.99 1.17
C GLU A 44 3.45 10.10 2.39
N SER A 45 2.92 8.90 2.16
CA SER A 45 2.36 8.06 3.21
C SER A 45 3.08 6.73 3.44
N GLY A 46 3.89 6.28 2.48
CA GLY A 46 4.49 4.95 2.50
C GLY A 46 3.57 3.84 1.97
N GLN A 47 2.30 4.15 1.65
CA GLN A 47 1.32 3.18 1.14
C GLN A 47 1.32 3.18 -0.39
N PRO A 48 1.76 2.08 -1.05
CA PRO A 48 1.60 1.96 -2.49
C PRO A 48 0.13 1.85 -2.89
N LEU A 49 -0.22 2.50 -4.00
CA LEU A 49 -1.54 2.42 -4.61
C LEU A 49 -1.42 1.95 -6.05
N HIS A 50 -2.53 1.42 -6.57
CA HIS A 50 -2.69 1.16 -7.99
C HIS A 50 -3.96 1.82 -8.53
N ALA A 51 -3.97 2.15 -9.82
CA ALA A 51 -5.10 2.74 -10.51
C ALA A 51 -5.49 1.86 -11.70
N TYR A 52 -6.71 1.33 -11.68
CA TYR A 52 -7.29 0.60 -12.80
C TYR A 52 -8.20 1.52 -13.61
N ASP A 53 -8.17 1.39 -14.94
CA ASP A 53 -9.21 1.95 -15.79
C ASP A 53 -10.54 1.21 -15.51
N ALA A 54 -11.51 1.91 -14.93
CA ALA A 54 -12.78 1.31 -14.54
C ALA A 54 -13.60 0.81 -15.73
N ALA A 55 -13.37 1.33 -16.94
CA ALA A 55 -14.06 0.89 -18.15
C ALA A 55 -13.51 -0.44 -18.70
N LYS A 56 -12.27 -0.79 -18.32
CA LYS A 56 -11.62 -2.04 -18.74
C LYS A 56 -11.82 -3.20 -17.76
N LEU A 57 -12.28 -2.91 -16.53
CA LEU A 57 -12.57 -3.95 -15.54
C LEU A 57 -13.82 -4.77 -15.94
N GLN A 58 -13.72 -6.07 -15.80
CA GLN A 58 -14.81 -7.01 -16.07
C GLN A 58 -15.24 -7.71 -14.78
N GLY A 59 -16.41 -7.34 -14.28
CA GLY A 59 -16.94 -7.92 -13.02
C GLY A 59 -16.18 -7.47 -11.76
N PRO A 60 -16.27 -8.25 -10.68
CA PRO A 60 -15.66 -7.89 -9.41
C PRO A 60 -14.15 -8.20 -9.36
N ILE A 61 -13.41 -7.33 -8.70
CA ILE A 61 -12.00 -7.58 -8.39
C ILE A 61 -11.92 -8.67 -7.32
N ARG A 62 -11.05 -9.66 -7.53
CA ARG A 62 -10.76 -10.77 -6.62
C ARG A 62 -9.26 -10.88 -6.36
N VAL A 63 -8.92 -11.36 -5.19
CA VAL A 63 -7.53 -11.68 -4.82
C VAL A 63 -7.42 -13.19 -4.64
N ARG A 64 -6.53 -13.83 -5.39
CA ARG A 64 -6.28 -15.27 -5.32
C ARG A 64 -4.85 -15.62 -5.70
N LEU A 65 -4.44 -16.83 -5.41
CA LEU A 65 -3.21 -17.38 -5.97
C LEU A 65 -3.37 -17.72 -7.46
N ALA A 66 -2.27 -17.70 -8.18
CA ALA A 66 -2.23 -18.12 -9.57
C ALA A 66 -2.48 -19.62 -9.69
N THR A 67 -2.98 -20.05 -10.86
CA THR A 67 -3.07 -21.46 -11.26
C THR A 67 -1.86 -21.85 -12.10
N GLU A 68 -1.57 -23.15 -12.19
CA GLU A 68 -0.45 -23.65 -12.97
C GLU A 68 -0.59 -23.27 -14.46
N GLY A 69 0.48 -22.70 -15.03
CA GLY A 69 0.51 -22.29 -16.43
C GLY A 69 -0.25 -20.97 -16.72
N GLU A 70 -0.77 -20.30 -15.71
CA GLU A 70 -1.42 -19.00 -15.89
C GLU A 70 -0.41 -17.93 -16.28
N GLU A 71 -0.81 -17.01 -17.15
CA GLU A 71 0.05 -15.96 -17.66
C GLU A 71 -0.55 -14.58 -17.47
N ILE A 72 0.31 -13.57 -17.40
CA ILE A 72 -0.08 -12.14 -17.36
C ILE A 72 0.91 -11.32 -18.19
N THR A 73 0.40 -10.41 -19.02
CA THR A 73 1.21 -9.33 -19.58
C THR A 73 1.18 -8.15 -18.62
N THR A 74 2.34 -7.80 -18.08
CA THR A 74 2.50 -6.70 -17.12
C THR A 74 2.72 -5.36 -17.82
N LEU A 75 2.63 -4.23 -17.07
CA LEU A 75 2.75 -2.86 -17.59
C LEU A 75 4.05 -2.55 -18.34
N ASP A 76 5.06 -3.37 -18.23
CA ASP A 76 6.29 -3.29 -19.03
C ASP A 76 6.20 -4.03 -20.39
N GLY A 77 5.01 -4.53 -20.76
CA GLY A 77 4.75 -5.24 -22.02
C GLY A 77 5.29 -6.66 -22.08
N ILE A 78 5.76 -7.22 -20.95
CA ILE A 78 6.33 -8.57 -20.89
C ILE A 78 5.28 -9.57 -20.43
N CYS A 79 5.06 -10.61 -21.23
CA CYS A 79 4.26 -11.77 -20.83
C CYS A 79 5.05 -12.65 -19.85
N ARG A 80 4.44 -12.97 -18.72
CA ARG A 80 5.04 -13.76 -17.64
C ARG A 80 4.20 -14.97 -17.31
N THR A 81 4.82 -16.14 -17.30
CA THR A 81 4.21 -17.34 -16.73
C THR A 81 4.29 -17.27 -15.22
N LEU A 82 3.15 -17.43 -14.57
CA LEU A 82 2.99 -17.29 -13.13
C LEU A 82 3.28 -18.59 -12.39
N SER A 83 3.74 -18.46 -11.16
CA SER A 83 3.87 -19.58 -10.22
C SER A 83 2.61 -19.69 -9.36
N THR A 84 2.23 -20.88 -8.95
CA THR A 84 1.11 -21.13 -8.05
C THR A 84 1.23 -20.43 -6.67
N ASP A 85 2.43 -19.92 -6.35
CA ASP A 85 2.69 -19.11 -5.14
C ASP A 85 2.49 -17.60 -5.38
N ASP A 86 2.28 -17.17 -6.63
CA ASP A 86 2.08 -15.76 -6.94
C ASP A 86 0.66 -15.34 -6.57
N LEU A 87 0.56 -14.28 -5.75
CA LEU A 87 -0.72 -13.67 -5.40
C LEU A 87 -1.13 -12.70 -6.50
N LEU A 88 -2.35 -12.85 -6.98
CA LEU A 88 -2.88 -12.07 -8.09
C LEU A 88 -4.06 -11.20 -7.66
N ILE A 89 -4.16 -10.07 -8.33
CA ILE A 89 -5.41 -9.34 -8.46
C ILE A 89 -6.03 -9.76 -9.79
N THR A 90 -7.29 -10.17 -9.76
CA THR A 90 -8.01 -10.72 -10.92
C THR A 90 -9.40 -10.12 -11.03
N ASP A 91 -9.96 -10.15 -12.22
CA ASP A 91 -11.38 -9.94 -12.49
C ASP A 91 -11.96 -11.11 -13.30
N ASP A 92 -13.10 -10.94 -13.95
CA ASP A 92 -13.71 -12.02 -14.75
C ASP A 92 -12.97 -12.30 -16.08
N SER A 93 -12.04 -11.41 -16.48
CA SER A 93 -11.17 -11.62 -17.65
C SER A 93 -9.90 -12.42 -17.31
N GLY A 94 -9.54 -12.54 -16.04
CA GLY A 94 -8.33 -13.21 -15.57
C GLY A 94 -7.43 -12.32 -14.74
N PRO A 95 -6.09 -12.52 -14.76
CA PRO A 95 -5.13 -11.69 -14.02
C PRO A 95 -5.07 -10.27 -14.54
N ILE A 96 -5.25 -9.29 -13.65
CA ILE A 96 -5.12 -7.85 -13.93
C ILE A 96 -3.96 -7.21 -13.15
N GLY A 97 -3.26 -7.99 -12.33
CA GLY A 97 -2.07 -7.54 -11.61
C GLY A 97 -1.45 -8.63 -10.76
N ILE A 98 -0.14 -8.51 -10.54
CA ILE A 98 0.62 -9.29 -9.56
C ILE A 98 0.64 -8.46 -8.27
N ALA A 99 -0.02 -8.98 -7.24
CA ALA A 99 -0.30 -8.26 -5.99
C ALA A 99 0.96 -7.66 -5.33
N GLY A 100 0.99 -6.35 -5.18
CA GLY A 100 2.11 -5.63 -4.58
C GLY A 100 3.39 -5.56 -5.41
N VAL A 101 3.38 -6.04 -6.65
CA VAL A 101 4.55 -6.11 -7.55
C VAL A 101 4.34 -5.22 -8.76
N MET A 102 3.40 -5.56 -9.65
CA MET A 102 3.16 -4.81 -10.89
C MET A 102 1.75 -5.07 -11.43
N GLY A 103 1.12 -4.02 -11.95
CA GLY A 103 -0.17 -4.11 -12.63
C GLY A 103 -0.08 -4.83 -13.98
N GLY A 104 -1.22 -5.32 -14.47
CA GLY A 104 -1.39 -5.87 -15.80
C GLY A 104 -1.73 -4.80 -16.83
N GLU A 105 -1.33 -5.03 -18.07
CA GLU A 105 -1.58 -4.15 -19.21
C GLU A 105 -3.07 -3.98 -19.52
N THR A 106 -3.86 -5.04 -19.31
CA THR A 106 -5.29 -5.10 -19.70
C THR A 106 -6.14 -4.02 -19.04
N THR A 107 -5.78 -3.57 -17.85
CA THR A 107 -6.53 -2.57 -17.07
C THR A 107 -5.75 -1.28 -16.85
N GLU A 108 -4.68 -1.08 -17.61
CA GLU A 108 -3.84 0.12 -17.55
C GLU A 108 -4.65 1.38 -17.83
N VAL A 109 -4.41 2.44 -17.04
CA VAL A 109 -4.94 3.79 -17.31
C VAL A 109 -4.27 4.38 -18.53
N SER A 110 -5.05 5.09 -19.35
CA SER A 110 -4.61 5.68 -20.62
C SER A 110 -5.05 7.14 -20.73
N ALA A 111 -4.68 7.79 -21.84
CA ALA A 111 -5.13 9.15 -22.18
C ALA A 111 -6.66 9.26 -22.41
N GLU A 112 -7.39 8.14 -22.39
CA GLU A 112 -8.85 8.10 -22.58
C GLU A 112 -9.58 7.75 -21.28
N THR A 113 -8.84 7.45 -20.19
CA THR A 113 -9.41 6.98 -18.94
C THR A 113 -10.11 8.10 -18.18
N THR A 114 -11.43 8.05 -18.08
CA THR A 114 -12.27 9.04 -17.38
C THR A 114 -12.81 8.53 -16.05
N ALA A 115 -12.60 7.24 -15.74
CA ALA A 115 -13.04 6.62 -14.49
C ALA A 115 -11.95 5.67 -13.97
N ILE A 116 -11.60 5.79 -12.71
CA ILE A 116 -10.50 5.06 -12.07
C ILE A 116 -11.00 4.34 -10.85
N VAL A 117 -10.65 3.06 -10.71
CA VAL A 117 -10.69 2.35 -9.44
C VAL A 117 -9.32 2.42 -8.80
N LEU A 118 -9.22 3.13 -7.67
CA LEU A 118 -8.02 3.16 -6.84
C LEU A 118 -7.98 1.92 -5.95
N GLU A 119 -6.83 1.27 -5.91
CA GLU A 119 -6.49 0.20 -4.98
C GLU A 119 -5.50 0.70 -3.94
N ALA A 120 -5.75 0.39 -2.67
CA ALA A 120 -4.77 0.44 -1.60
C ALA A 120 -4.90 -0.83 -0.76
N ALA A 121 -3.79 -1.54 -0.56
CA ALA A 121 -3.84 -2.85 0.11
C ALA A 121 -2.61 -3.08 0.99
N ALA A 122 -2.71 -4.06 1.88
CA ALA A 122 -1.57 -4.64 2.57
C ALA A 122 -1.47 -6.12 2.17
N PHE A 123 -0.29 -6.53 1.75
CA PHE A 123 0.01 -7.89 1.34
C PHE A 123 1.05 -8.50 2.27
N THR A 124 1.10 -9.84 2.32
CA THR A 124 2.11 -10.56 3.10
C THR A 124 3.50 -10.27 2.55
N PRO A 125 4.43 -9.69 3.35
CA PRO A 125 5.75 -9.27 2.87
C PRO A 125 6.55 -10.38 2.19
N ALA A 126 6.53 -11.60 2.75
CA ALA A 126 7.23 -12.75 2.19
C ALA A 126 6.69 -13.11 0.80
N SER A 127 5.37 -13.09 0.59
CA SER A 127 4.77 -13.37 -0.72
C SER A 127 5.26 -12.37 -1.77
N VAL A 128 5.15 -11.06 -1.48
CA VAL A 128 5.63 -10.02 -2.41
C VAL A 128 7.13 -10.16 -2.68
N SER A 129 7.93 -10.41 -1.63
CA SER A 129 9.38 -10.57 -1.74
C SER A 129 9.79 -11.75 -2.63
N HIS A 130 9.12 -12.89 -2.51
CA HIS A 130 9.40 -14.06 -3.35
C HIS A 130 8.98 -13.81 -4.80
N THR A 131 7.79 -13.23 -5.00
CA THR A 131 7.24 -12.99 -6.34
C THR A 131 8.08 -11.98 -7.13
N PHE A 132 8.41 -10.81 -6.57
CA PHE A 132 9.19 -9.83 -7.33
C PHE A 132 10.60 -10.32 -7.67
N ARG A 133 11.22 -11.14 -6.81
CA ARG A 133 12.53 -11.76 -7.11
C ARG A 133 12.42 -12.79 -8.21
N ARG A 134 11.38 -13.64 -8.17
CA ARG A 134 11.11 -14.67 -9.20
C ARG A 134 10.96 -14.03 -10.58
N HIS A 135 10.22 -12.95 -10.69
CA HIS A 135 9.94 -12.28 -11.95
C HIS A 135 10.95 -11.19 -12.32
N GLY A 136 11.94 -10.90 -11.46
CA GLY A 136 12.93 -9.85 -11.70
C GLY A 136 12.31 -8.44 -11.73
N LEU A 137 11.27 -8.17 -10.93
CA LEU A 137 10.47 -6.94 -10.94
C LEU A 137 10.63 -6.09 -9.67
N PRO A 138 11.84 -5.56 -9.38
CA PRO A 138 11.98 -4.62 -8.28
C PRO A 138 11.26 -3.31 -8.62
N SER A 139 10.27 -2.93 -7.81
CA SER A 139 9.54 -1.67 -7.95
C SER A 139 9.57 -0.89 -6.62
N GLU A 140 9.21 0.40 -6.67
CA GLU A 140 9.05 1.20 -5.45
C GLU A 140 7.92 0.67 -4.56
N ALA A 141 6.89 0.05 -5.15
CA ALA A 141 5.83 -0.61 -4.41
C ALA A 141 6.34 -1.90 -3.73
N SER A 142 7.00 -2.80 -4.49
CA SER A 142 7.49 -4.08 -3.94
C SER A 142 8.51 -3.90 -2.81
N LYS A 143 9.38 -2.86 -2.91
CA LYS A 143 10.32 -2.48 -1.83
C LYS A 143 9.62 -2.07 -0.54
N ARG A 144 8.44 -1.45 -0.63
CA ARG A 144 7.65 -1.08 0.56
C ARG A 144 6.89 -2.27 1.12
N PHE A 145 6.24 -3.05 0.27
CA PHE A 145 5.50 -4.23 0.70
C PHE A 145 6.40 -5.29 1.34
N GLU A 146 7.60 -5.55 0.80
CA GLU A 146 8.53 -6.53 1.42
C GLU A 146 8.97 -6.13 2.84
N ARG A 147 8.91 -4.82 3.17
CA ARG A 147 9.27 -4.27 4.48
C ARG A 147 8.08 -4.08 5.41
N THR A 148 6.91 -4.46 4.97
CA THR A 148 5.60 -4.23 5.60
C THR A 148 5.13 -2.79 5.49
N VAL A 149 3.98 -2.59 4.87
CA VAL A 149 3.24 -1.32 4.93
C VAL A 149 2.30 -1.33 6.12
N ASP A 150 1.93 -0.16 6.62
CA ASP A 150 0.94 -0.03 7.69
C ASP A 150 -0.45 -0.51 7.20
N PRO A 151 -1.00 -1.61 7.71
CA PRO A 151 -2.30 -2.10 7.27
C PRO A 151 -3.46 -1.17 7.64
N GLY A 152 -3.27 -0.28 8.60
CA GLY A 152 -4.26 0.74 8.99
C GLY A 152 -4.32 1.93 8.02
N LEU A 153 -3.33 2.10 7.15
CA LEU A 153 -3.19 3.29 6.32
C LEU A 153 -3.95 3.22 4.99
N ALA A 154 -4.27 2.02 4.48
CA ALA A 154 -4.84 1.81 3.15
C ALA A 154 -6.09 2.67 2.88
N TYR A 155 -6.99 2.79 3.86
CA TYR A 155 -8.19 3.62 3.73
C TYR A 155 -7.86 5.12 3.58
N ALA A 156 -6.97 5.63 4.42
CA ALA A 156 -6.58 7.04 4.40
C ALA A 156 -5.82 7.39 3.11
N ALA A 157 -4.95 6.51 2.64
CA ALA A 157 -4.20 6.68 1.39
C ALA A 157 -5.13 6.67 0.16
N ALA A 158 -6.07 5.72 0.09
CA ALA A 158 -7.07 5.68 -0.99
C ALA A 158 -7.96 6.93 -0.99
N ARG A 159 -8.32 7.44 0.19
CA ARG A 159 -9.06 8.69 0.33
C ARG A 159 -8.23 9.87 -0.17
N ARG A 160 -6.97 9.99 0.26
CA ARG A 160 -6.06 11.06 -0.15
C ARG A 160 -5.84 11.08 -1.67
N ALA A 161 -5.63 9.92 -2.28
CA ALA A 161 -5.49 9.82 -3.73
C ALA A 161 -6.77 10.25 -4.47
N ALA A 162 -7.94 9.83 -3.98
CA ALA A 162 -9.22 10.25 -4.55
C ALA A 162 -9.43 11.78 -4.44
N GLU A 163 -9.10 12.39 -3.30
CA GLU A 163 -9.16 13.84 -3.09
C GLU A 163 -8.29 14.58 -4.11
N LEU A 164 -7.06 14.13 -4.34
CA LEU A 164 -6.14 14.73 -5.32
C LEU A 164 -6.65 14.58 -6.77
N LEU A 165 -7.21 13.42 -7.11
CA LEU A 165 -7.82 13.21 -8.44
C LEU A 165 -9.02 14.11 -8.67
N VAL A 166 -9.85 14.33 -7.63
CA VAL A 166 -11.01 15.25 -7.70
C VAL A 166 -10.53 16.70 -7.83
N GLU A 167 -9.57 17.10 -7.01
CA GLU A 167 -9.06 18.47 -6.97
C GLU A 167 -8.40 18.90 -8.29
N HIS A 168 -7.61 18.01 -8.89
CA HIS A 168 -6.79 18.35 -10.05
C HIS A 168 -7.32 17.78 -11.37
N GLY A 169 -8.13 16.73 -11.34
CA GLY A 169 -8.72 16.12 -12.53
C GLY A 169 -10.21 16.38 -12.71
N GLY A 170 -10.87 17.09 -11.78
CA GLY A 170 -12.28 17.46 -11.88
C GLY A 170 -13.26 16.30 -11.65
N GLY A 171 -12.77 15.12 -11.25
CA GLY A 171 -13.60 13.94 -11.02
C GLY A 171 -14.50 14.03 -9.79
N GLN A 172 -15.30 13.01 -9.59
CA GLN A 172 -16.15 12.83 -8.42
C GLN A 172 -16.00 11.43 -7.86
N VAL A 173 -15.89 11.34 -6.53
CA VAL A 173 -15.96 10.03 -5.85
C VAL A 173 -17.38 9.49 -5.99
N ARG A 174 -17.51 8.23 -6.38
CA ARG A 174 -18.79 7.56 -6.58
C ARG A 174 -18.87 6.26 -5.78
N GLY A 175 -20.05 6.03 -5.21
CA GLY A 175 -20.32 4.86 -4.39
C GLY A 175 -19.60 4.89 -3.05
N ASP A 176 -19.84 3.84 -2.27
CA ASP A 176 -19.15 3.62 -1.01
C ASP A 176 -17.73 3.08 -1.26
N VAL A 177 -16.85 3.28 -0.28
CA VAL A 177 -15.56 2.62 -0.29
C VAL A 177 -15.74 1.13 -0.02
N THR A 178 -15.15 0.29 -0.87
CA THR A 178 -15.10 -1.16 -0.61
C THR A 178 -13.88 -1.47 0.25
N VAL A 179 -14.12 -2.12 1.39
CA VAL A 179 -13.06 -2.60 2.28
C VAL A 179 -13.23 -4.10 2.46
N VAL A 180 -12.21 -4.88 2.14
CA VAL A 180 -12.22 -6.34 2.28
C VAL A 180 -11.02 -6.78 3.10
N GLY A 181 -11.24 -7.73 4.01
CA GLY A 181 -10.27 -8.20 4.96
C GLY A 181 -10.22 -7.34 6.23
N GLN A 182 -9.36 -7.75 7.14
CA GLN A 182 -9.14 -7.06 8.41
C GLN A 182 -7.65 -6.82 8.58
N ALA A 183 -7.31 -5.65 9.12
CA ALA A 183 -5.95 -5.41 9.56
C ALA A 183 -5.58 -6.43 10.65
N PRO A 184 -4.33 -6.92 10.67
CA PRO A 184 -3.86 -7.75 11.78
C PRO A 184 -4.11 -7.07 13.12
N ALA A 185 -4.36 -7.86 14.16
CA ALA A 185 -4.44 -7.32 15.52
C ALA A 185 -3.13 -6.61 15.86
N GLN A 186 -3.24 -5.49 16.56
CA GLN A 186 -2.05 -4.79 17.06
C GLN A 186 -1.25 -5.70 17.98
N ALA A 187 0.07 -5.70 17.80
CA ALA A 187 0.96 -6.43 18.65
C ALA A 187 0.90 -5.87 20.08
N ARG A 188 0.88 -6.76 21.05
CA ARG A 188 0.93 -6.44 22.47
C ARG A 188 2.15 -7.11 23.06
N ILE A 189 2.98 -6.33 23.73
CA ILE A 189 4.21 -6.80 24.36
C ILE A 189 4.10 -6.59 25.86
N ASP A 190 4.18 -7.66 26.62
CA ASP A 190 4.27 -7.59 28.07
C ASP A 190 5.75 -7.70 28.49
N LEU A 191 6.25 -6.70 29.18
CA LEU A 191 7.64 -6.62 29.63
C LEU A 191 7.75 -6.01 31.02
N ARG A 192 8.91 -6.14 31.64
CA ARG A 192 9.23 -5.51 32.93
C ARG A 192 10.22 -4.37 32.75
N ALA A 193 10.00 -3.27 33.45
CA ALA A 193 10.91 -2.12 33.43
C ALA A 193 12.34 -2.52 33.82
N GLY A 194 12.50 -3.36 34.83
CA GLY A 194 13.81 -3.90 35.24
C GLY A 194 14.53 -4.69 34.13
N LEU A 195 13.83 -5.31 33.17
CA LEU A 195 14.46 -5.98 32.02
C LEU A 195 15.11 -4.95 31.09
N ILE A 196 14.50 -3.79 30.92
CA ILE A 196 15.05 -2.69 30.09
C ILE A 196 16.37 -2.22 30.70
N CYS A 197 16.39 -1.96 32.01
CA CYS A 197 17.60 -1.57 32.73
C CYS A 197 18.71 -2.64 32.63
N ALA A 198 18.35 -3.90 32.74
CA ALA A 198 19.30 -5.00 32.61
C ALA A 198 19.91 -5.12 31.20
N ILE A 199 19.11 -4.89 30.14
CA ILE A 199 19.60 -4.91 28.76
C ILE A 199 20.48 -3.71 28.47
N LEU A 200 20.10 -2.53 28.95
CA LEU A 200 20.87 -1.29 28.74
C LEU A 200 22.15 -1.21 29.61
N GLY A 201 22.23 -2.01 30.68
CA GLY A 201 23.35 -1.97 31.62
C GLY A 201 23.39 -0.72 32.49
N THR A 202 22.29 0.01 32.58
CA THR A 202 22.13 1.23 33.40
C THR A 202 20.73 1.33 33.95
N GLU A 203 20.56 2.02 35.07
CA GLU A 203 19.25 2.33 35.60
C GLU A 203 18.59 3.42 34.76
N VAL A 204 17.31 3.23 34.45
CA VAL A 204 16.47 4.19 33.73
C VAL A 204 15.17 4.33 34.51
N GLU A 205 14.80 5.54 34.85
CA GLU A 205 13.57 5.82 35.55
C GLU A 205 12.34 5.38 34.74
N LEU A 206 11.33 4.85 35.42
CA LEU A 206 10.09 4.37 34.80
C LEU A 206 9.43 5.46 33.93
N GLU A 207 9.43 6.71 34.40
CA GLU A 207 8.87 7.85 33.68
C GLU A 207 9.55 8.06 32.32
N GLU A 208 10.88 7.92 32.27
CA GLU A 208 11.63 8.04 31.00
C GLU A 208 11.36 6.86 30.08
N ILE A 209 11.22 5.65 30.58
CA ILE A 209 10.81 4.47 29.81
C ILE A 209 9.45 4.72 29.15
N LEU A 210 8.46 5.16 29.92
CA LEU A 210 7.11 5.47 29.43
C LEU A 210 7.16 6.57 28.36
N ARG A 211 7.87 7.66 28.62
CA ARG A 211 8.03 8.78 27.69
C ARG A 211 8.61 8.34 26.34
N VAL A 212 9.63 7.48 26.35
CA VAL A 212 10.28 6.99 25.11
C VAL A 212 9.34 6.08 24.34
N LEU A 213 8.65 5.16 25.00
CA LEU A 213 7.70 4.26 24.34
C LEU A 213 6.51 5.03 23.76
N GLU A 214 5.96 5.99 24.48
CA GLU A 214 4.87 6.85 24.00
C GLU A 214 5.31 7.76 22.86
N ALA A 215 6.52 8.31 22.91
CA ALA A 215 7.11 9.07 21.81
C ALA A 215 7.30 8.20 20.55
N GLY A 216 7.51 6.88 20.73
CA GLY A 216 7.52 5.89 19.65
C GLY A 216 6.14 5.52 19.11
N GLY A 217 5.06 6.12 19.64
CA GLY A 217 3.67 5.90 19.24
C GLY A 217 2.99 4.72 19.92
N CYS A 218 3.64 4.09 20.90
CA CYS A 218 3.04 3.00 21.66
C CYS A 218 2.05 3.54 22.71
N ARG A 219 1.03 2.73 23.05
CA ARG A 219 0.25 2.94 24.26
C ARG A 219 0.81 2.04 25.34
N VAL A 220 1.07 2.60 26.51
CA VAL A 220 1.65 1.84 27.62
C VAL A 220 0.73 1.87 28.83
N THR A 221 0.49 0.70 29.40
CA THR A 221 -0.16 0.55 30.71
C THR A 221 0.86 -0.02 31.68
N ALA A 222 1.14 0.71 32.76
CA ALA A 222 2.09 0.30 33.78
C ALA A 222 1.34 -0.18 35.05
N LEU A 223 1.78 -1.29 35.60
CA LEU A 223 1.32 -1.82 36.91
C LEU A 223 2.55 -2.25 37.72
N GLY A 224 3.05 -1.36 38.56
CA GLY A 224 4.35 -1.56 39.20
C GLY A 224 5.48 -1.68 38.16
N ASP A 225 6.25 -2.77 38.26
CA ASP A 225 7.34 -3.07 37.32
C ASP A 225 6.85 -3.70 35.99
N SER A 226 5.58 -4.07 35.89
CA SER A 226 5.01 -4.67 34.68
C SER A 226 4.49 -3.61 33.73
N LEU A 227 4.91 -3.70 32.47
CA LEU A 227 4.47 -2.82 31.38
C LEU A 227 3.75 -3.65 30.33
N THR A 228 2.57 -3.21 29.93
CA THR A 228 1.87 -3.71 28.75
C THR A 228 1.96 -2.65 27.66
N VAL A 229 2.62 -2.96 26.56
CA VAL A 229 2.87 -2.06 25.44
C VAL A 229 2.02 -2.47 24.26
N GLU A 230 1.08 -1.64 23.85
CA GLU A 230 0.32 -1.80 22.61
C GLU A 230 1.08 -1.09 21.49
N VAL A 231 1.52 -1.88 20.50
CA VAL A 231 2.34 -1.40 19.38
C VAL A 231 1.46 -0.79 18.30
N PRO A 232 1.77 0.41 17.78
CA PRO A 232 1.00 0.98 16.68
C PRO A 232 1.19 0.20 15.37
N THR A 233 0.22 0.26 14.48
CA THR A 233 0.18 -0.52 13.24
C THR A 233 1.33 -0.22 12.27
N TRP A 234 1.93 0.97 12.38
CA TRP A 234 3.08 1.39 11.56
C TRP A 234 4.45 0.97 12.11
N ARG A 235 4.49 0.25 13.23
CA ARG A 235 5.73 -0.28 13.82
C ARG A 235 5.75 -1.82 13.80
N PRO A 236 5.79 -2.43 12.60
CA PRO A 236 5.81 -3.89 12.45
C PRO A 236 7.11 -4.54 12.95
N ASP A 237 8.12 -3.74 13.24
CA ASP A 237 9.42 -4.11 13.78
C ASP A 237 9.37 -4.44 15.28
N LEU A 238 8.38 -3.93 16.00
CA LEU A 238 8.20 -4.19 17.43
C LEU A 238 7.35 -5.44 17.64
N ARG A 239 7.97 -6.50 18.23
CA ARG A 239 7.36 -7.81 18.46
C ARG A 239 7.78 -8.38 19.82
#